data_51e8cca541a8a22656af6a366a793960
#
_entry.id   51e8cca541a8a22656af6a366a793960
#
_cell.length_a   1.000
_cell.length_b   1.000
_cell.length_c   1.000
_cell.angle_alpha   90.00
_cell.angle_beta   90.00
_cell.angle_gamma   90.00
#
_symmetry.space_group_name_H-M   'P 1'
#
loop_
_entity.id
_entity.type
_entity.pdbx_description
1 polymer ?
#
loop_
_entity_poly.entity_id
_entity_poly.type
_entity_poly.pdbx_seq_one_letter_code
_entity_poly.pdbx_strand_id
1 'polypeptide(L)'
;MPHSEPHRLPSDHVFADRRAAGRHLGRLVSDVVPDTRDVVVLGLARGGVPVAREVADTLGADLDTLVVRKIGAPGHSEFAMGAITHGGHVVINDDVPRRLGVGPDQFDDAVARERRILDERLALYRAGREPLSVTGRVVILVDDGLATGSSMSVAIHAVRAWSASRVLVAVPTAPADATDAMSAAGADEGIVVVMPSPFHAVGQ
;
A
#
# COMPACT_ATOMS: atom_id res chain seq x y z
N MET A 1 -7.01 8.87 30.11
CA MET A 1 -8.05 8.13 29.40
C MET A 1 -7.35 6.91 28.80
N PRO A 2 -7.76 5.68 29.11
CA PRO A 2 -7.17 4.51 28.50
C PRO A 2 -7.53 4.54 27.01
N HIS A 3 -6.54 4.54 26.15
CA HIS A 3 -6.71 4.28 24.71
C HIS A 3 -7.27 2.86 24.59
N SER A 4 -8.54 2.74 24.20
CA SER A 4 -9.11 1.47 23.81
C SER A 4 -8.26 0.93 22.65
N GLU A 5 -7.58 -0.19 22.89
CA GLU A 5 -6.91 -0.91 21.80
C GLU A 5 -7.97 -1.17 20.71
N PRO A 6 -7.64 -0.87 19.43
CA PRO A 6 -8.57 -1.17 18.35
C PRO A 6 -8.94 -2.66 18.43
N HIS A 7 -10.21 -2.99 18.22
CA HIS A 7 -10.76 -4.35 18.34
C HIS A 7 -10.08 -5.31 17.33
N ARG A 8 -8.87 -5.73 17.67
CA ARG A 8 -8.19 -6.79 16.92
C ARG A 8 -8.94 -8.09 17.10
N LEU A 9 -9.05 -8.84 16.01
CA LEU A 9 -9.57 -10.21 16.06
C LEU A 9 -8.50 -11.18 16.56
N PRO A 10 -8.89 -12.36 17.06
CA PRO A 10 -7.95 -13.41 17.44
C PRO A 10 -6.94 -13.71 16.33
N SER A 11 -5.73 -14.11 16.69
CA SER A 11 -4.63 -14.37 15.75
C SER A 11 -4.87 -15.53 14.79
N ASP A 12 -5.82 -16.40 15.09
CA ASP A 12 -6.28 -17.53 14.28
C ASP A 12 -7.54 -17.21 13.44
N HIS A 13 -8.02 -15.96 13.48
CA HIS A 13 -9.20 -15.57 12.71
C HIS A 13 -8.91 -15.58 11.20
N VAL A 14 -9.77 -16.27 10.45
CA VAL A 14 -9.73 -16.36 8.98
C VAL A 14 -10.96 -15.67 8.40
N PHE A 15 -10.73 -14.76 7.45
CA PHE A 15 -11.81 -14.13 6.71
C PHE A 15 -12.32 -15.03 5.59
N ALA A 16 -13.64 -15.04 5.35
CA ALA A 16 -14.23 -15.80 4.26
C ALA A 16 -13.72 -15.37 2.87
N ASP A 17 -13.50 -14.08 2.70
CA ASP A 17 -12.96 -13.48 1.48
C ASP A 17 -12.42 -12.05 1.75
N ARG A 18 -11.83 -11.43 0.71
CA ARG A 18 -11.31 -10.06 0.76
C ARG A 18 -12.37 -9.01 1.08
N ARG A 19 -13.63 -9.23 0.67
CA ARG A 19 -14.71 -8.30 0.96
C ARG A 19 -15.11 -8.37 2.45
N ALA A 20 -15.22 -9.58 3.01
CA ALA A 20 -15.47 -9.75 4.44
C ALA A 20 -14.38 -9.07 5.29
N ALA A 21 -13.11 -9.25 4.90
CA ALA A 21 -11.97 -8.58 5.51
C ALA A 21 -12.07 -7.05 5.40
N GLY A 22 -12.43 -6.54 4.21
CA GLY A 22 -12.59 -5.12 3.94
C GLY A 22 -13.70 -4.47 4.76
N ARG A 23 -14.85 -5.12 4.91
CA ARG A 23 -15.94 -4.62 5.76
C ARG A 23 -15.55 -4.53 7.23
N HIS A 24 -14.77 -5.49 7.73
CA HIS A 24 -14.28 -5.42 9.11
C HIS A 24 -13.26 -4.29 9.26
N LEU A 25 -12.30 -4.22 8.33
CA LEU A 25 -11.28 -3.18 8.31
C LEU A 25 -11.89 -1.77 8.22
N GLY A 26 -12.94 -1.59 7.40
CA GLY A 26 -13.64 -0.31 7.25
C GLY A 26 -14.22 0.22 8.56
N ARG A 27 -14.76 -0.65 9.41
CA ARG A 27 -15.25 -0.25 10.74
C ARG A 27 -14.12 0.24 11.64
N LEU A 28 -13.00 -0.47 11.70
CA LEU A 28 -11.84 -0.04 12.48
C LEU A 28 -11.28 1.29 11.98
N VAL A 29 -11.22 1.47 10.67
CA VAL A 29 -10.77 2.73 10.06
C VAL A 29 -11.73 3.87 10.41
N SER A 30 -13.05 3.64 10.44
CA SER A 30 -14.03 4.67 10.78
C SER A 30 -13.90 5.18 12.22
N ASP A 31 -13.45 4.33 13.14
CA ASP A 31 -13.18 4.71 14.53
C ASP A 31 -11.95 5.64 14.65
N VAL A 32 -10.98 5.47 13.74
CA VAL A 32 -9.73 6.24 13.71
C VAL A 32 -9.87 7.54 12.89
N VAL A 33 -10.75 7.53 11.87
CA VAL A 33 -10.96 8.65 10.94
C VAL A 33 -12.43 9.04 10.95
N PRO A 34 -12.90 9.77 11.99
CA PRO A 34 -14.31 10.14 12.11
C PRO A 34 -14.77 11.22 11.10
N ASP A 35 -13.83 12.03 10.59
CA ASP A 35 -14.10 13.03 9.55
C ASP A 35 -13.57 12.51 8.20
N THR A 36 -14.47 12.17 7.31
CA THR A 36 -14.16 11.56 6.01
C THR A 36 -14.25 12.51 4.81
N ARG A 37 -14.50 13.80 5.04
CA ARG A 37 -14.73 14.79 3.96
C ARG A 37 -13.59 14.91 2.96
N ASP A 38 -12.35 14.81 3.44
CA ASP A 38 -11.13 14.94 2.64
C ASP A 38 -10.31 13.62 2.61
N VAL A 39 -11.00 12.49 2.69
CA VAL A 39 -10.37 11.17 2.67
C VAL A 39 -10.34 10.59 1.26
N VAL A 40 -9.19 10.01 0.88
CA VAL A 40 -9.03 9.17 -0.29
C VAL A 40 -8.55 7.80 0.15
N VAL A 41 -9.25 6.76 -0.25
CA VAL A 41 -8.82 5.37 -0.08
C VAL A 41 -8.09 4.92 -1.35
N LEU A 42 -6.86 4.46 -1.22
CA LEU A 42 -6.05 3.92 -2.32
C LEU A 42 -5.82 2.42 -2.13
N GLY A 43 -6.44 1.61 -2.98
CA GLY A 43 -6.23 0.16 -2.99
C GLY A 43 -4.98 -0.22 -3.78
N LEU A 44 -4.03 -0.95 -3.18
CA LEU A 44 -2.87 -1.48 -3.90
C LEU A 44 -3.30 -2.58 -4.87
N ALA A 45 -2.97 -2.41 -6.11
CA ALA A 45 -3.35 -3.37 -7.14
C ALA A 45 -2.45 -4.62 -7.12
N ARG A 46 -3.04 -5.83 -7.15
CA ARG A 46 -4.45 -6.14 -7.41
C ARG A 46 -5.24 -6.50 -6.15
N GLY A 47 -4.61 -7.19 -5.18
CA GLY A 47 -5.30 -7.82 -4.05
C GLY A 47 -5.99 -6.81 -3.12
N GLY A 48 -5.39 -5.64 -2.92
CA GLY A 48 -5.92 -4.59 -2.06
C GLY A 48 -7.19 -3.89 -2.60
N VAL A 49 -7.44 -3.91 -3.92
CA VAL A 49 -8.57 -3.18 -4.49
C VAL A 49 -9.94 -3.65 -3.97
N PRO A 50 -10.26 -4.95 -3.89
CA PRO A 50 -11.52 -5.41 -3.31
C PRO A 50 -11.68 -5.05 -1.83
N VAL A 51 -10.58 -5.04 -1.07
CA VAL A 51 -10.56 -4.64 0.35
C VAL A 51 -10.82 -3.14 0.48
N ALA A 52 -10.09 -2.33 -0.31
CA ALA A 52 -10.21 -0.88 -0.35
C ALA A 52 -11.62 -0.41 -0.73
N ARG A 53 -12.30 -1.14 -1.62
CA ARG A 53 -13.68 -0.86 -2.01
C ARG A 53 -14.61 -0.89 -0.79
N GLU A 54 -14.54 -1.93 0.01
CA GLU A 54 -15.39 -2.08 1.21
C GLU A 54 -15.04 -1.03 2.28
N VAL A 55 -13.74 -0.66 2.41
CA VAL A 55 -13.30 0.42 3.30
C VAL A 55 -13.88 1.76 2.83
N ALA A 56 -13.75 2.09 1.53
CA ALA A 56 -14.26 3.32 0.96
C ALA A 56 -15.79 3.43 1.08
N ASP A 57 -16.52 2.34 0.81
CA ASP A 57 -17.98 2.28 0.96
C ASP A 57 -18.41 2.50 2.42
N THR A 58 -17.68 1.95 3.39
CA THR A 58 -17.96 2.14 4.81
C THR A 58 -17.77 3.59 5.25
N LEU A 59 -16.74 4.26 4.70
CA LEU A 59 -16.40 5.65 5.04
C LEU A 59 -17.19 6.68 4.21
N GLY A 60 -17.83 6.27 3.12
CA GLY A 60 -18.36 7.20 2.11
C GLY A 60 -17.26 8.04 1.45
N ALA A 61 -16.03 7.51 1.35
CA ALA A 61 -14.86 8.21 0.85
C ALA A 61 -14.58 7.90 -0.62
N ASP A 62 -13.80 8.76 -1.26
CA ASP A 62 -13.31 8.54 -2.62
C ASP A 62 -12.39 7.32 -2.69
N LEU A 63 -12.49 6.55 -3.78
CA LEU A 63 -11.66 5.36 -4.03
C LEU A 63 -10.88 5.50 -5.33
N ASP A 64 -9.57 5.23 -5.29
CA ASP A 64 -8.75 5.02 -6.48
C ASP A 64 -7.81 3.82 -6.29
N THR A 65 -7.14 3.42 -7.36
CA THR A 65 -6.20 2.32 -7.39
C THR A 65 -4.77 2.83 -7.47
N LEU A 66 -3.92 2.33 -6.57
CA LEU A 66 -2.48 2.57 -6.61
C LEU A 66 -1.75 1.35 -7.17
N VAL A 67 -1.04 1.54 -8.28
CA VAL A 67 -0.19 0.50 -8.86
C VAL A 67 1.26 0.78 -8.50
N VAL A 68 1.88 -0.19 -7.84
CA VAL A 68 3.31 -0.18 -7.52
C VAL A 68 4.02 -1.25 -8.34
N ARG A 69 5.14 -0.90 -8.98
CA ARG A 69 5.99 -1.83 -9.73
C ARG A 69 7.39 -1.84 -9.16
N LYS A 70 7.90 -3.03 -8.79
CA LYS A 70 9.29 -3.20 -8.38
C LYS A 70 10.22 -3.05 -9.59
N ILE A 71 11.33 -2.36 -9.40
CA ILE A 71 12.40 -2.21 -10.40
C ILE A 71 13.46 -3.27 -10.04
N GLY A 72 13.44 -4.40 -10.74
CA GLY A 72 14.40 -5.49 -10.52
C GLY A 72 15.76 -5.19 -11.13
N ALA A 73 16.82 -5.71 -10.50
CA ALA A 73 18.18 -5.61 -11.05
C ALA A 73 18.34 -6.41 -12.36
N PRO A 74 19.12 -5.94 -13.32
CA PRO A 74 19.40 -6.67 -14.56
C PRO A 74 19.97 -8.07 -14.27
N GLY A 75 19.33 -9.11 -14.82
CA GLY A 75 19.70 -10.50 -14.56
C GLY A 75 19.33 -11.07 -13.19
N HIS A 76 18.81 -10.24 -12.28
CA HIS A 76 18.45 -10.59 -10.89
C HIS A 76 17.15 -9.89 -10.48
N SER A 77 16.05 -10.22 -11.13
CA SER A 77 14.75 -9.56 -10.94
C SER A 77 14.16 -9.68 -9.53
N GLU A 78 14.62 -10.66 -8.75
CA GLU A 78 14.27 -10.86 -7.33
C GLU A 78 14.86 -9.77 -6.43
N PHE A 79 15.99 -9.15 -6.80
CA PHE A 79 16.59 -8.05 -6.06
C PHE A 79 16.01 -6.71 -6.56
N ALA A 80 15.15 -6.12 -5.75
CA ALA A 80 14.53 -4.85 -6.07
C ALA A 80 15.50 -3.69 -5.81
N MET A 81 15.93 -3.01 -6.88
CA MET A 81 16.69 -1.75 -6.82
C MET A 81 15.83 -0.55 -6.43
N GLY A 82 14.51 -0.72 -6.46
CA GLY A 82 13.56 0.32 -6.17
C GLY A 82 12.16 -0.08 -6.59
N ALA A 83 11.28 0.89 -6.67
CA ALA A 83 9.96 0.72 -7.25
C ALA A 83 9.44 2.03 -7.85
N ILE A 84 8.47 1.90 -8.74
CA ILE A 84 7.83 3.00 -9.46
C ILE A 84 6.31 2.93 -9.28
N THR A 85 5.69 4.11 -9.12
CA THR A 85 4.24 4.29 -9.13
C THR A 85 3.81 5.18 -10.28
N HIS A 86 2.50 5.33 -10.49
CA HIS A 86 1.96 6.29 -11.46
C HIS A 86 2.46 7.72 -11.16
N GLY A 87 2.49 8.58 -12.16
CA GLY A 87 3.10 9.90 -12.07
C GLY A 87 4.64 9.88 -12.13
N GLY A 88 5.24 8.69 -12.32
CA GLY A 88 6.68 8.54 -12.54
C GLY A 88 7.54 8.64 -11.28
N HIS A 89 6.92 8.62 -10.09
CA HIS A 89 7.67 8.61 -8.84
C HIS A 89 8.42 7.30 -8.67
N VAL A 90 9.73 7.40 -8.51
CA VAL A 90 10.65 6.27 -8.28
C VAL A 90 11.20 6.39 -6.86
N VAL A 91 11.05 5.31 -6.10
CA VAL A 91 11.74 5.14 -4.81
C VAL A 91 12.89 4.19 -5.03
N ILE A 92 14.10 4.62 -4.68
CA ILE A 92 15.34 3.88 -4.93
C ILE A 92 15.80 3.24 -3.62
N ASN A 93 16.26 2.00 -3.72
CA ASN A 93 17.06 1.35 -2.68
C ASN A 93 18.53 1.43 -3.10
N ASP A 94 19.22 2.49 -2.70
CA ASP A 94 20.57 2.83 -3.14
C ASP A 94 21.62 1.75 -2.87
N ASP A 95 21.38 0.87 -1.92
CA ASP A 95 22.34 -0.19 -1.58
C ASP A 95 22.37 -1.31 -2.62
N VAL A 96 21.25 -1.62 -3.24
CA VAL A 96 21.13 -2.75 -4.17
C VAL A 96 21.89 -2.49 -5.48
N PRO A 97 21.71 -1.35 -6.20
CA PRO A 97 22.48 -1.05 -7.38
C PRO A 97 23.98 -1.05 -7.12
N ARG A 98 24.42 -0.44 -6.00
CA ARG A 98 25.83 -0.39 -5.62
C ARG A 98 26.42 -1.77 -5.38
N ARG A 99 25.72 -2.65 -4.65
CA ARG A 99 26.17 -4.02 -4.33
C ARG A 99 26.23 -4.93 -5.55
N LEU A 100 25.37 -4.71 -6.54
CA LEU A 100 25.29 -5.52 -7.76
C LEU A 100 26.07 -4.89 -8.93
N GLY A 101 26.74 -3.74 -8.74
CA GLY A 101 27.50 -3.06 -9.78
C GLY A 101 26.63 -2.55 -10.93
N VAL A 102 25.36 -2.21 -10.66
CA VAL A 102 24.44 -1.66 -11.67
C VAL A 102 24.76 -0.19 -11.89
N GLY A 103 25.15 0.14 -13.12
CA GLY A 103 25.43 1.52 -13.53
C GLY A 103 24.16 2.35 -13.74
N PRO A 104 24.29 3.71 -13.79
CA PRO A 104 23.14 4.61 -13.98
C PRO A 104 22.31 4.27 -15.22
N ASP A 105 22.95 4.05 -16.36
CA ASP A 105 22.25 3.74 -17.64
C ASP A 105 21.41 2.46 -17.53
N GLN A 106 21.94 1.42 -16.86
CA GLN A 106 21.24 0.16 -16.65
C GLN A 106 20.04 0.33 -15.71
N PHE A 107 20.19 1.22 -14.71
CA PHE A 107 19.08 1.56 -13.81
C PHE A 107 17.97 2.31 -14.56
N ASP A 108 18.33 3.31 -15.36
CA ASP A 108 17.38 4.11 -16.16
C ASP A 108 16.64 3.24 -17.18
N ASP A 109 17.31 2.29 -17.83
CA ASP A 109 16.68 1.30 -18.71
C ASP A 109 15.66 0.42 -17.96
N ALA A 110 16.00 -0.01 -16.74
CA ALA A 110 15.10 -0.78 -15.90
C ALA A 110 13.86 0.05 -15.48
N VAL A 111 14.05 1.30 -15.10
CA VAL A 111 12.98 2.26 -14.80
C VAL A 111 12.06 2.45 -16.02
N ALA A 112 12.63 2.71 -17.19
CA ALA A 112 11.87 2.94 -18.43
C ALA A 112 11.02 1.71 -18.82
N ARG A 113 11.57 0.51 -18.65
CA ARG A 113 10.84 -0.74 -18.88
C ARG A 113 9.66 -0.90 -17.92
N GLU A 114 9.88 -0.71 -16.63
CA GLU A 114 8.81 -0.85 -15.62
C GLU A 114 7.76 0.25 -15.74
N ARG A 115 8.13 1.46 -16.16
CA ARG A 115 7.21 2.56 -16.46
C ARG A 115 6.24 2.18 -17.56
N ARG A 116 6.73 1.65 -18.68
CA ARG A 116 5.87 1.21 -19.78
C ARG A 116 4.84 0.17 -19.33
N ILE A 117 5.26 -0.84 -18.54
CA ILE A 117 4.37 -1.87 -18.02
C ILE A 117 3.37 -1.25 -17.02
N LEU A 118 3.79 -0.27 -16.24
CA LEU A 118 2.94 0.46 -15.32
C LEU A 118 1.84 1.21 -16.07
N ASP A 119 2.20 1.96 -17.11
CA ASP A 119 1.27 2.75 -17.91
C ASP A 119 0.23 1.86 -18.62
N GLU A 120 0.65 0.72 -19.18
CA GLU A 120 -0.26 -0.28 -19.76
C GLU A 120 -1.27 -0.80 -18.72
N ARG A 121 -0.83 -1.10 -17.50
CA ARG A 121 -1.73 -1.57 -16.42
C ARG A 121 -2.68 -0.48 -15.94
N LEU A 122 -2.19 0.75 -15.81
CA LEU A 122 -3.01 1.88 -15.41
C LEU A 122 -4.12 2.16 -16.43
N ALA A 123 -3.80 2.09 -17.72
CA ALA A 123 -4.81 2.22 -18.79
C ALA A 123 -5.94 1.18 -18.65
N LEU A 124 -5.60 -0.06 -18.30
CA LEU A 124 -6.58 -1.13 -18.07
C LEU A 124 -7.42 -0.91 -16.80
N TYR A 125 -6.79 -0.51 -15.68
CA TYR A 125 -7.50 -0.37 -14.40
C TYR A 125 -8.34 0.89 -14.31
N ARG A 126 -7.90 1.97 -14.94
CA ARG A 126 -8.58 3.28 -14.86
C ARG A 126 -9.62 3.49 -15.94
N ALA A 127 -9.56 2.74 -17.03
CA ALA A 127 -10.49 2.91 -18.16
C ALA A 127 -10.62 4.39 -18.62
N GLY A 128 -9.50 5.11 -18.67
CA GLY A 128 -9.44 6.53 -19.08
C GLY A 128 -9.75 7.55 -17.98
N ARG A 129 -9.94 7.13 -16.72
CA ARG A 129 -10.12 8.09 -15.62
C ARG A 129 -8.78 8.67 -15.17
N GLU A 130 -8.76 9.96 -14.90
CA GLU A 130 -7.61 10.60 -14.27
C GLU A 130 -7.43 10.14 -12.82
N PRO A 131 -6.18 10.10 -12.31
CA PRO A 131 -5.89 9.84 -10.91
C PRO A 131 -6.56 10.86 -10.00
N LEU A 132 -7.09 10.40 -8.87
CA LEU A 132 -7.55 11.32 -7.83
C LEU A 132 -6.35 12.08 -7.24
N SER A 133 -6.52 13.40 -7.05
CA SER A 133 -5.53 14.18 -6.32
C SER A 133 -5.56 13.78 -4.83
N VAL A 134 -4.38 13.59 -4.26
CA VAL A 134 -4.19 13.31 -2.83
C VAL A 134 -3.56 14.50 -2.08
N THR A 135 -3.22 15.56 -2.81
CA THR A 135 -2.58 16.76 -2.24
C THR A 135 -3.45 17.39 -1.17
N GLY A 136 -2.92 17.52 0.04
CA GLY A 136 -3.60 18.07 1.20
C GLY A 136 -4.65 17.16 1.83
N ARG A 137 -4.90 15.97 1.29
CA ARG A 137 -5.93 15.05 1.75
C ARG A 137 -5.38 13.98 2.72
N VAL A 138 -6.27 13.40 3.48
CA VAL A 138 -5.99 12.19 4.27
C VAL A 138 -6.03 10.99 3.33
N VAL A 139 -4.95 10.23 3.26
CA VAL A 139 -4.82 9.05 2.40
C VAL A 139 -4.83 7.79 3.26
N ILE A 140 -5.68 6.85 2.90
CA ILE A 140 -5.72 5.50 3.48
C ILE A 140 -5.23 4.52 2.42
N LEU A 141 -4.03 3.99 2.62
CA LEU A 141 -3.44 2.95 1.78
C LEU A 141 -3.95 1.57 2.25
N VAL A 142 -4.54 0.82 1.34
CA VAL A 142 -5.16 -0.48 1.65
C VAL A 142 -4.56 -1.57 0.77
N ASP A 143 -4.20 -2.70 1.40
CA ASP A 143 -3.83 -3.94 0.68
C ASP A 143 -4.58 -5.14 1.29
N ASP A 144 -4.51 -6.32 0.66
CA ASP A 144 -5.14 -7.54 1.17
C ASP A 144 -4.34 -8.20 2.30
N GLY A 145 -3.15 -7.72 2.59
CA GLY A 145 -2.27 -8.08 3.69
C GLY A 145 -0.84 -7.66 3.43
N LEU A 146 -0.04 -7.63 4.47
CA LEU A 146 1.39 -7.34 4.36
C LEU A 146 2.21 -8.60 4.63
N ALA A 147 3.12 -8.96 3.71
CA ALA A 147 4.16 -9.95 3.95
C ALA A 147 5.48 -9.25 4.31
N THR A 148 6.16 -8.68 3.31
CA THR A 148 7.42 -7.94 3.52
C THR A 148 7.23 -6.43 3.65
N GLY A 149 6.02 -5.92 3.38
CA GLY A 149 5.71 -4.49 3.39
C GLY A 149 6.37 -3.64 2.30
N SER A 150 7.23 -4.22 1.44
CA SER A 150 8.02 -3.44 0.47
C SER A 150 7.18 -2.65 -0.54
N SER A 151 6.05 -3.20 -1.01
CA SER A 151 5.15 -2.46 -1.90
C SER A 151 4.42 -1.33 -1.16
N MET A 152 4.04 -1.58 0.10
CA MET A 152 3.38 -0.59 0.95
C MET A 152 4.34 0.56 1.29
N SER A 153 5.60 0.27 1.63
CA SER A 153 6.63 1.31 1.87
C SER A 153 6.76 2.25 0.67
N VAL A 154 6.81 1.71 -0.55
CA VAL A 154 6.84 2.54 -1.77
C VAL A 154 5.57 3.37 -1.94
N ALA A 155 4.41 2.79 -1.65
CA ALA A 155 3.13 3.50 -1.69
C ALA A 155 3.12 4.68 -0.71
N ILE A 156 3.60 4.48 0.52
CA ILE A 156 3.71 5.54 1.54
C ILE A 156 4.59 6.68 1.04
N HIS A 157 5.80 6.37 0.55
CA HIS A 157 6.71 7.39 0.02
C HIS A 157 6.10 8.16 -1.15
N ALA A 158 5.39 7.48 -2.05
CA ALA A 158 4.76 8.12 -3.20
C ALA A 158 3.67 9.12 -2.77
N VAL A 159 2.75 8.72 -1.88
CA VAL A 159 1.67 9.62 -1.45
C VAL A 159 2.19 10.79 -0.60
N ARG A 160 3.28 10.59 0.15
CA ARG A 160 4.00 11.68 0.81
C ARG A 160 4.60 12.66 -0.19
N ALA A 161 5.25 12.16 -1.24
CA ALA A 161 5.77 13.00 -2.32
C ALA A 161 4.67 13.78 -3.07
N TRP A 162 3.44 13.25 -3.10
CA TRP A 162 2.25 13.94 -3.64
C TRP A 162 1.58 14.87 -2.63
N SER A 163 2.25 15.13 -1.49
CA SER A 163 1.80 16.07 -0.46
C SER A 163 0.49 15.68 0.21
N ALA A 164 0.28 14.38 0.49
CA ALA A 164 -0.79 13.94 1.39
C ALA A 164 -0.60 14.57 2.78
N SER A 165 -1.68 15.05 3.39
CA SER A 165 -1.64 15.70 4.72
C SER A 165 -1.46 14.68 5.84
N ARG A 166 -2.07 13.50 5.69
CA ARG A 166 -1.96 12.37 6.62
C ARG A 166 -1.99 11.07 5.83
N VAL A 167 -1.19 10.08 6.24
CA VAL A 167 -1.09 8.77 5.59
C VAL A 167 -1.34 7.67 6.60
N LEU A 168 -2.43 6.94 6.41
CA LEU A 168 -2.76 5.73 7.16
C LEU A 168 -2.53 4.50 6.28
N VAL A 169 -2.12 3.41 6.91
CA VAL A 169 -2.07 2.09 6.27
C VAL A 169 -3.09 1.19 6.96
N ALA A 170 -3.94 0.55 6.18
CA ALA A 170 -4.97 -0.33 6.70
C ALA A 170 -4.95 -1.67 5.96
N VAL A 171 -4.73 -2.78 6.69
CA VAL A 171 -4.65 -4.13 6.13
C VAL A 171 -5.34 -5.16 7.01
N PRO A 172 -5.98 -6.19 6.43
CA PRO A 172 -6.61 -7.25 7.20
C PRO A 172 -5.62 -8.07 8.01
N THR A 173 -4.44 -8.35 7.46
CA THR A 173 -3.45 -9.21 8.14
C THR A 173 -2.03 -8.75 7.86
N ALA A 174 -1.17 -8.87 8.88
CA ALA A 174 0.24 -8.55 8.79
C ALA A 174 1.04 -9.23 9.92
N PRO A 175 2.36 -9.40 9.80
CA PRO A 175 3.22 -9.83 10.91
C PRO A 175 3.24 -8.77 12.03
N ALA A 176 3.68 -9.17 13.23
CA ALA A 176 3.61 -8.33 14.43
C ALA A 176 4.46 -7.04 14.35
N ASP A 177 5.53 -7.04 13.56
CA ASP A 177 6.45 -5.91 13.36
C ASP A 177 6.01 -4.95 12.21
N ALA A 178 4.89 -5.26 11.55
CA ALA A 178 4.44 -4.49 10.38
C ALA A 178 4.11 -3.04 10.72
N THR A 179 3.53 -2.77 11.88
CA THR A 179 3.19 -1.39 12.29
C THR A 179 4.43 -0.52 12.45
N ASP A 180 5.50 -1.07 13.01
CA ASP A 180 6.77 -0.36 13.17
C ASP A 180 7.42 -0.09 11.80
N ALA A 181 7.37 -1.08 10.90
CA ALA A 181 7.86 -0.93 9.53
C ALA A 181 7.09 0.12 8.73
N MET A 182 5.76 0.19 8.88
CA MET A 182 4.92 1.23 8.25
C MET A 182 5.25 2.62 8.79
N SER A 183 5.40 2.77 10.10
CA SER A 183 5.78 4.02 10.75
C SER A 183 7.17 4.48 10.30
N ALA A 184 8.15 3.57 10.25
CA ALA A 184 9.50 3.86 9.73
C ALA A 184 9.49 4.29 8.25
N ALA A 185 8.54 3.79 7.45
CA ALA A 185 8.33 4.20 6.07
C ALA A 185 7.61 5.57 5.94
N GLY A 186 7.14 6.16 7.03
CA GLY A 186 6.49 7.47 7.05
C GLY A 186 4.96 7.44 7.11
N ALA A 187 4.33 6.33 7.45
CA ALA A 187 2.90 6.31 7.79
C ALA A 187 2.68 6.96 9.18
N ASP A 188 1.61 7.73 9.30
CA ASP A 188 1.21 8.31 10.60
C ASP A 188 0.54 7.26 11.50
N GLU A 189 -0.10 6.27 10.88
CA GLU A 189 -0.80 5.22 11.62
C GLU A 189 -0.93 3.92 10.80
N GLY A 190 -0.80 2.78 11.49
CA GLY A 190 -1.00 1.46 10.92
C GLY A 190 -2.16 0.73 11.60
N ILE A 191 -3.15 0.30 10.82
CA ILE A 191 -4.34 -0.45 11.28
C ILE A 191 -4.25 -1.87 10.75
N VAL A 192 -4.13 -2.84 11.65
CA VAL A 192 -4.07 -4.26 11.32
C VAL A 192 -5.13 -5.00 12.11
N VAL A 193 -5.97 -5.79 11.43
CA VAL A 193 -7.07 -6.52 12.08
C VAL A 193 -6.55 -7.78 12.78
N VAL A 194 -5.75 -8.58 12.09
CA VAL A 194 -5.23 -9.86 12.59
C VAL A 194 -3.71 -9.88 12.44
N MET A 195 -3.02 -10.27 13.50
CA MET A 195 -1.56 -10.49 13.50
C MET A 195 -1.28 -11.97 13.85
N PRO A 196 -1.25 -12.86 12.85
CA PRO A 196 -0.98 -14.27 13.08
C PRO A 196 0.45 -14.51 13.61
N SER A 197 0.60 -15.52 14.47
CA SER A 197 1.92 -15.98 14.94
C SER A 197 1.95 -17.50 14.98
N PRO A 198 2.77 -18.18 14.14
CA PRO A 198 3.62 -17.57 13.10
C PRO A 198 2.84 -17.01 11.90
N PHE A 199 3.40 -16.00 11.24
CA PHE A 199 2.88 -15.46 9.98
C PHE A 199 3.55 -16.21 8.82
N HIS A 200 2.77 -16.87 7.97
CA HIS A 200 3.29 -17.63 6.83
C HIS A 200 3.03 -16.95 5.49
N ALA A 201 1.83 -16.46 5.29
CA ALA A 201 1.42 -15.77 4.06
C ALA A 201 0.11 -14.99 4.27
N VAL A 202 -0.15 -14.02 3.37
CA VAL A 202 -1.40 -13.22 3.39
C VAL A 202 -2.66 -14.05 3.18
N GLY A 203 -2.55 -15.18 2.50
CA GLY A 203 -3.68 -16.07 2.16
C GLY A 203 -3.83 -17.30 3.04
N GLN A 204 -3.25 -17.31 4.25
CA GLN A 204 -3.42 -18.44 5.18
C GLN A 204 -4.76 -18.41 5.89
#